data_870ccb79f25bd61074baeca4d83409c0
#
_entry.id   870ccb79f25bd61074baeca4d83409c0
#
_cell.length_a   1.000
_cell.length_b   1.000
_cell.length_c   1.000
_cell.angle_alpha   90.00
_cell.angle_beta   90.00
_cell.angle_gamma   90.00
#
_symmetry.space_group_name_H-M   'P 1'
#
loop_
_entity.id
_entity.type
_entity.pdbx_description
1 polymer ?
#
loop_
_entity_poly.entity_id
_entity_poly.type
_entity_poly.pdbx_seq_one_letter_code
_entity_poly.pdbx_strand_id
1 'polypeptide(L)'
;MEFAATADRIIVDGAPDFSRFNIVEIVRDSLQIAHISVIEISMDIAHIIPGALTSKTMGQLAELKDEFGHSYTVHLPFWSVELASFNEPVRKGSVESIVESIRLAEPLEPECYVLHSTGSLAAEISRLNYSKEMVNVICTAMAGFSARSVEEILTQTEIGPRQIAVENIEFPFEITRSIIDEYDLSICFDTGHLLAKFSGNESIFDFYKTHKDKIVELHLNDGTYKNVEGVSVTDDHLAIGTGDLPVHDFMIELVKDCFQGPTIFELTTEEVKQSLQKIRTVVPEAL
;
A
#
# COMPACT_ATOMS: atom_id res chain seq x y z
N MET A 1 -1.42 6.11 -6.28
CA MET A 1 -1.31 7.59 -6.43
C MET A 1 -2.01 8.23 -5.24
N GLU A 2 -1.25 8.85 -4.40
CA GLU A 2 -1.75 9.36 -3.13
C GLU A 2 -2.57 10.65 -3.24
N PHE A 3 -3.37 10.86 -2.17
CA PHE A 3 -4.15 12.06 -1.91
C PHE A 3 -3.32 13.37 -2.03
N ALA A 4 -2.02 13.31 -1.75
CA ALA A 4 -1.11 14.45 -1.86
C ALA A 4 -0.99 15.01 -3.29
N ALA A 5 -0.95 14.17 -4.31
CA ALA A 5 -0.92 14.60 -5.72
C ALA A 5 -2.23 15.28 -6.16
N THR A 6 -3.29 15.13 -5.37
CA THR A 6 -4.62 15.70 -5.61
C THR A 6 -4.91 16.94 -4.81
N ALA A 7 -4.22 17.17 -3.70
CA ALA A 7 -4.50 18.31 -2.81
C ALA A 7 -4.42 19.65 -3.54
N ASP A 8 -3.42 19.85 -4.39
CA ASP A 8 -3.23 21.08 -5.15
C ASP A 8 -4.36 21.36 -6.15
N ARG A 9 -5.09 20.33 -6.60
CA ARG A 9 -6.19 20.45 -7.55
C ARG A 9 -7.53 20.79 -6.91
N ILE A 10 -7.70 20.39 -5.64
CA ILE A 10 -8.95 20.60 -4.90
C ILE A 10 -8.91 21.79 -3.96
N ILE A 11 -7.74 22.41 -3.71
CA ILE A 11 -7.65 23.60 -2.86
C ILE A 11 -7.92 24.84 -3.70
N VAL A 12 -8.95 25.61 -3.32
CA VAL A 12 -9.32 26.90 -3.91
C VAL A 12 -9.35 27.94 -2.81
N ASP A 13 -8.58 29.02 -2.96
CA ASP A 13 -8.49 30.09 -1.95
C ASP A 13 -8.19 29.57 -0.52
N GLY A 14 -7.41 28.48 -0.42
CA GLY A 14 -7.00 27.89 0.86
C GLY A 14 -8.06 26.98 1.51
N ALA A 15 -9.15 26.66 0.81
CA ALA A 15 -10.17 25.70 1.26
C ALA A 15 -10.35 24.56 0.26
N PRO A 16 -10.64 23.31 0.74
CA PRO A 16 -10.89 22.20 -0.15
C PRO A 16 -12.23 22.34 -0.89
N ASP A 17 -12.19 22.23 -2.21
CA ASP A 17 -13.36 22.12 -3.09
C ASP A 17 -13.37 20.74 -3.76
N PHE A 18 -13.99 19.77 -3.12
CA PHE A 18 -14.09 18.41 -3.61
C PHE A 18 -14.91 18.25 -4.90
N SER A 19 -15.68 19.26 -5.30
CA SER A 19 -16.40 19.22 -6.58
C SER A 19 -15.45 19.23 -7.80
N ARG A 20 -14.21 19.62 -7.59
CA ARG A 20 -13.15 19.65 -8.62
C ARG A 20 -12.36 18.35 -8.72
N PHE A 21 -12.60 17.41 -7.80
CA PHE A 21 -11.93 16.12 -7.82
C PHE A 21 -12.45 15.28 -9.00
N ASN A 22 -11.54 14.85 -9.86
CA ASN A 22 -11.83 13.98 -10.99
C ASN A 22 -10.73 12.91 -11.13
N ILE A 23 -10.96 11.73 -10.57
CA ILE A 23 -9.98 10.64 -10.59
C ILE A 23 -9.62 10.22 -12.02
N VAL A 24 -10.56 10.26 -12.97
CA VAL A 24 -10.32 9.87 -14.36
C VAL A 24 -9.29 10.80 -15.03
N GLU A 25 -9.41 12.11 -14.80
CA GLU A 25 -8.42 13.09 -15.29
C GLU A 25 -7.06 12.91 -14.59
N ILE A 26 -7.06 12.64 -13.30
CA ILE A 26 -5.83 12.40 -12.53
C ILE A 26 -5.09 11.19 -13.10
N VAL A 27 -5.78 10.07 -13.31
CA VAL A 27 -5.20 8.88 -13.91
C VAL A 27 -4.66 9.16 -15.32
N ARG A 28 -5.47 9.83 -16.16
CA ARG A 28 -5.05 10.22 -17.52
C ARG A 28 -3.77 11.07 -17.53
N ASP A 29 -3.67 12.04 -16.63
CA ASP A 29 -2.48 12.89 -16.52
C ASP A 29 -1.26 12.12 -16.01
N SER A 30 -1.46 11.18 -15.09
CA SER A 30 -0.37 10.34 -14.56
C SER A 30 0.20 9.43 -15.64
N LEU A 31 -0.64 8.89 -16.53
CA LEU A 31 -0.20 8.08 -17.66
C LEU A 31 0.58 8.88 -18.73
N GLN A 32 0.65 10.20 -18.64
CA GLN A 32 1.55 11.01 -19.47
C GLN A 32 2.99 11.05 -18.93
N ILE A 33 3.22 10.59 -17.71
CA ILE A 33 4.56 10.51 -17.14
C ILE A 33 5.27 9.31 -17.77
N ALA A 34 6.44 9.53 -18.35
CA ALA A 34 7.22 8.45 -18.97
C ALA A 34 7.52 7.32 -17.97
N HIS A 35 7.41 6.07 -18.43
CA HIS A 35 7.61 4.84 -17.65
C HIS A 35 6.51 4.51 -16.63
N ILE A 36 5.40 5.25 -16.58
CA ILE A 36 4.23 4.87 -15.80
C ILE A 36 3.32 4.00 -16.68
N SER A 37 3.16 2.74 -16.28
CA SER A 37 2.31 1.74 -16.95
C SER A 37 1.37 1.01 -15.99
N VAL A 38 1.44 1.31 -14.70
CA VAL A 38 0.55 0.78 -13.66
C VAL A 38 0.05 1.94 -12.82
N ILE A 39 -1.23 1.90 -12.48
CA ILE A 39 -1.87 2.89 -11.60
C ILE A 39 -2.53 2.15 -10.44
N GLU A 40 -2.19 2.52 -9.22
CA GLU A 40 -2.91 2.07 -8.05
C GLU A 40 -4.06 3.02 -7.70
N ILE A 41 -5.25 2.44 -7.47
CA ILE A 41 -6.45 3.19 -7.06
C ILE A 41 -6.69 2.98 -5.58
N SER A 42 -6.53 4.03 -4.77
CA SER A 42 -6.89 4.00 -3.35
C SER A 42 -8.41 4.08 -3.16
N MET A 43 -8.98 3.07 -2.52
CA MET A 43 -10.42 2.98 -2.27
C MET A 43 -10.87 3.86 -1.10
N ASP A 44 -9.96 4.37 -0.27
CA ASP A 44 -10.30 5.39 0.74
C ASP A 44 -10.91 6.65 0.14
N ILE A 45 -10.60 6.94 -1.12
CA ILE A 45 -11.20 8.05 -1.86
C ILE A 45 -12.74 7.97 -1.89
N ALA A 46 -13.31 6.77 -1.94
CA ALA A 46 -14.77 6.58 -1.90
C ALA A 46 -15.39 7.09 -0.59
N HIS A 47 -14.64 6.99 0.50
CA HIS A 47 -15.09 7.40 1.84
C HIS A 47 -14.80 8.87 2.13
N ILE A 48 -13.68 9.39 1.63
CA ILE A 48 -13.23 10.78 1.89
C ILE A 48 -13.97 11.76 0.99
N ILE A 49 -14.21 11.37 -0.29
CA ILE A 49 -14.88 12.22 -1.29
C ILE A 49 -16.12 11.49 -1.80
N PRO A 50 -17.30 11.70 -1.17
CA PRO A 50 -18.53 11.05 -1.58
C PRO A 50 -18.84 11.21 -3.08
N GLY A 51 -19.04 10.10 -3.76
CA GLY A 51 -19.34 10.09 -5.19
C GLY A 51 -18.13 10.16 -6.13
N ALA A 52 -16.90 10.21 -5.61
CA ALA A 52 -15.68 10.16 -6.43
C ALA A 52 -15.48 8.81 -7.12
N LEU A 53 -15.67 7.72 -6.37
CA LEU A 53 -15.62 6.36 -6.88
C LEU A 53 -17.03 5.77 -6.94
N THR A 54 -17.53 5.61 -8.14
CA THR A 54 -18.86 5.03 -8.44
C THR A 54 -18.70 3.95 -9.50
N SER A 55 -19.69 3.10 -9.70
CA SER A 55 -19.69 2.13 -10.82
C SER A 55 -19.48 2.81 -12.18
N LYS A 56 -20.00 4.05 -12.36
CA LYS A 56 -19.74 4.84 -13.56
C LYS A 56 -18.27 5.23 -13.67
N THR A 57 -17.68 5.70 -12.58
CA THR A 57 -16.26 6.10 -12.53
C THR A 57 -15.36 4.91 -12.81
N MET A 58 -15.65 3.74 -12.22
CA MET A 58 -14.91 2.50 -12.48
C MET A 58 -15.00 2.08 -13.96
N GLY A 59 -16.18 2.21 -14.59
CA GLY A 59 -16.32 1.97 -16.02
C GLY A 59 -15.45 2.91 -16.86
N GLN A 60 -15.38 4.20 -16.52
CA GLN A 60 -14.53 5.16 -17.20
C GLN A 60 -13.02 4.89 -17.00
N LEU A 61 -12.62 4.41 -15.82
CA LEU A 61 -11.24 3.98 -15.57
C LEU A 61 -10.91 2.71 -16.36
N ALA A 62 -11.84 1.75 -16.47
CA ALA A 62 -11.66 0.57 -17.31
C ALA A 62 -11.51 0.92 -18.79
N GLU A 63 -12.26 1.93 -19.31
CA GLU A 63 -12.08 2.44 -20.65
C GLU A 63 -10.69 3.06 -20.88
N LEU A 64 -10.09 3.70 -19.85
CA LEU A 64 -8.71 4.19 -19.93
C LEU A 64 -7.69 3.06 -20.04
N LYS A 65 -7.92 1.93 -19.38
CA LYS A 65 -7.07 0.73 -19.50
C LYS A 65 -6.99 0.27 -20.95
N ASP A 66 -8.12 0.23 -21.65
CA ASP A 66 -8.18 -0.12 -23.06
C ASP A 66 -7.52 0.95 -23.97
N GLU A 67 -7.67 2.24 -23.62
CA GLU A 67 -7.11 3.36 -24.38
C GLU A 67 -5.58 3.43 -24.29
N PHE A 68 -5.01 3.24 -23.12
CA PHE A 68 -3.58 3.44 -22.84
C PHE A 68 -2.78 2.14 -22.72
N GLY A 69 -3.42 0.99 -22.55
CA GLY A 69 -2.75 -0.31 -22.41
C GLY A 69 -2.01 -0.47 -21.08
N HIS A 70 -2.41 0.28 -20.03
CA HIS A 70 -1.85 0.18 -18.68
C HIS A 70 -2.62 -0.85 -17.86
N SER A 71 -2.09 -1.19 -16.68
CA SER A 71 -2.78 -2.01 -15.70
C SER A 71 -3.13 -1.23 -14.43
N TYR A 72 -3.97 -1.84 -13.60
CA TYR A 72 -4.35 -1.32 -12.30
C TYR A 72 -3.94 -2.27 -11.18
N THR A 73 -3.58 -1.70 -10.04
CA THR A 73 -3.69 -2.32 -8.72
C THR A 73 -4.68 -1.53 -7.88
N VAL A 74 -5.11 -2.08 -6.77
CA VAL A 74 -6.11 -1.45 -5.92
C VAL A 74 -5.65 -1.48 -4.47
N HIS A 75 -5.46 -0.32 -3.88
CA HIS A 75 -5.24 -0.21 -2.45
C HIS A 75 -6.60 -0.20 -1.74
N LEU A 76 -6.87 -1.23 -0.96
CA LEU A 76 -8.11 -1.35 -0.19
C LEU A 76 -8.15 -0.30 0.93
N PRO A 77 -9.34 0.08 1.42
CA PRO A 77 -9.44 1.08 2.48
C PRO A 77 -8.64 0.68 3.73
N PHE A 78 -7.90 1.62 4.28
CA PHE A 78 -7.14 1.43 5.52
C PHE A 78 -7.40 2.55 6.54
N TRP A 79 -7.80 3.74 6.10
CA TRP A 79 -8.19 4.81 7.02
C TRP A 79 -9.52 4.48 7.67
N SER A 80 -9.71 4.40 8.88
CA SER A 80 -10.97 4.07 9.56
C SER A 80 -11.43 2.59 9.43
N VAL A 81 -10.55 1.70 8.96
CA VAL A 81 -10.79 0.26 8.89
C VAL A 81 -9.96 -0.46 9.94
N GLU A 82 -10.58 -1.35 10.72
CA GLU A 82 -9.95 -2.06 11.84
C GLU A 82 -10.25 -3.56 11.77
N LEU A 83 -9.59 -4.27 10.85
CA LEU A 83 -9.78 -5.71 10.63
C LEU A 83 -9.35 -6.56 11.84
N ALA A 84 -8.43 -6.04 12.65
CA ALA A 84 -7.93 -6.66 13.87
C ALA A 84 -8.67 -6.22 15.14
N SER A 85 -9.82 -5.54 15.01
CA SER A 85 -10.57 -5.01 16.15
C SER A 85 -11.09 -6.10 17.08
N PHE A 86 -10.93 -5.91 18.39
CA PHE A 86 -11.59 -6.71 19.42
C PHE A 86 -13.09 -6.45 19.50
N ASN A 87 -13.57 -5.34 18.96
CA ASN A 87 -14.98 -4.96 18.91
C ASN A 87 -15.60 -5.56 17.64
N GLU A 88 -16.34 -6.64 17.80
CA GLU A 88 -16.92 -7.40 16.70
C GLU A 88 -17.77 -6.57 15.72
N PRO A 89 -18.64 -5.63 16.16
CA PRO A 89 -19.32 -4.72 15.23
C PRO A 89 -18.39 -3.86 14.38
N VAL A 90 -17.28 -3.36 14.94
CA VAL A 90 -16.27 -2.57 14.21
C VAL A 90 -15.56 -3.47 13.20
N ARG A 91 -15.09 -4.64 13.64
CA ARG A 91 -14.43 -5.61 12.77
C ARG A 91 -15.32 -6.00 11.58
N LYS A 92 -16.58 -6.33 11.81
CA LYS A 92 -17.52 -6.70 10.76
C LYS A 92 -17.82 -5.56 9.79
N GLY A 93 -18.01 -4.35 10.28
CA GLY A 93 -18.15 -3.17 9.42
C GLY A 93 -16.91 -2.93 8.55
N SER A 94 -15.73 -3.20 9.11
CA SER A 94 -14.47 -3.14 8.35
C SER A 94 -14.41 -4.21 7.26
N VAL A 95 -14.80 -5.44 7.55
CA VAL A 95 -14.89 -6.52 6.54
C VAL A 95 -15.86 -6.14 5.42
N GLU A 96 -17.06 -5.62 5.77
CA GLU A 96 -18.05 -5.18 4.80
C GLU A 96 -17.49 -4.09 3.88
N SER A 97 -16.81 -3.09 4.44
CA SER A 97 -16.15 -2.01 3.68
C SER A 97 -15.12 -2.56 2.68
N ILE A 98 -14.29 -3.51 3.09
CA ILE A 98 -13.32 -4.16 2.19
C ILE A 98 -14.03 -4.94 1.07
N VAL A 99 -15.03 -5.74 1.42
CA VAL A 99 -15.80 -6.55 0.43
C VAL A 99 -16.50 -5.66 -0.59
N GLU A 100 -17.12 -4.56 -0.15
CA GLU A 100 -17.75 -3.58 -1.05
C GLU A 100 -16.72 -2.92 -1.97
N SER A 101 -15.55 -2.58 -1.46
CA SER A 101 -14.45 -1.98 -2.23
C SER A 101 -13.91 -2.93 -3.30
N ILE A 102 -13.71 -4.21 -2.97
CA ILE A 102 -13.32 -5.24 -3.94
C ILE A 102 -14.35 -5.34 -5.07
N ARG A 103 -15.63 -5.47 -4.72
CA ARG A 103 -16.72 -5.56 -5.73
C ARG A 103 -16.83 -4.32 -6.61
N LEU A 104 -16.63 -3.13 -6.02
CA LEU A 104 -16.66 -1.87 -6.78
C LEU A 104 -15.49 -1.80 -7.77
N ALA A 105 -14.32 -2.34 -7.42
CA ALA A 105 -13.12 -2.31 -8.24
C ALA A 105 -13.01 -3.44 -9.27
N GLU A 106 -13.87 -4.47 -9.22
CA GLU A 106 -13.87 -5.60 -10.17
C GLU A 106 -13.76 -5.18 -11.65
N PRO A 107 -14.45 -4.12 -12.14
CA PRO A 107 -14.34 -3.72 -13.54
C PRO A 107 -12.94 -3.28 -13.99
N LEU A 108 -12.05 -2.96 -13.07
CA LEU A 108 -10.66 -2.61 -13.36
C LEU A 108 -9.80 -3.85 -13.66
N GLU A 109 -10.27 -5.05 -13.27
CA GLU A 109 -9.51 -6.30 -13.33
C GLU A 109 -8.08 -6.09 -12.78
N PRO A 110 -7.94 -5.67 -11.52
CA PRO A 110 -6.63 -5.31 -10.97
C PRO A 110 -5.70 -6.53 -10.86
N GLU A 111 -4.40 -6.30 -10.98
CA GLU A 111 -3.39 -7.34 -10.81
C GLU A 111 -3.37 -7.90 -9.39
N CYS A 112 -3.54 -7.02 -8.40
CA CYS A 112 -3.72 -7.40 -6.99
C CYS A 112 -4.49 -6.32 -6.22
N TYR A 113 -4.89 -6.69 -5.00
CA TYR A 113 -5.51 -5.83 -4.00
C TYR A 113 -4.58 -5.71 -2.80
N VAL A 114 -4.05 -4.52 -2.55
CA VAL A 114 -3.22 -4.24 -1.37
C VAL A 114 -4.11 -4.13 -0.14
N LEU A 115 -3.76 -4.85 0.92
CA LEU A 115 -4.53 -4.94 2.15
C LEU A 115 -3.66 -4.63 3.37
N HIS A 116 -4.07 -3.66 4.18
CA HIS A 116 -3.64 -3.56 5.56
C HIS A 116 -4.41 -4.59 6.40
N SER A 117 -3.78 -5.69 6.76
CA SER A 117 -4.44 -6.76 7.53
C SER A 117 -4.78 -6.34 8.97
N THR A 118 -4.17 -5.26 9.46
CA THR A 118 -4.47 -4.62 10.75
C THR A 118 -4.71 -3.13 10.52
N GLY A 119 -5.28 -2.42 11.52
CA GLY A 119 -5.54 -0.99 11.43
C GLY A 119 -4.68 -0.16 12.37
N SER A 120 -4.99 1.13 12.49
CA SER A 120 -4.25 2.10 13.32
C SER A 120 -4.24 1.75 14.80
N LEU A 121 -5.28 1.12 15.33
CA LEU A 121 -5.30 0.63 16.71
C LEU A 121 -4.21 -0.42 16.95
N ALA A 122 -3.98 -1.31 15.99
CA ALA A 122 -2.93 -2.32 16.09
C ALA A 122 -1.53 -1.68 16.05
N ALA A 123 -1.33 -0.67 15.22
CA ALA A 123 -0.11 0.11 15.14
C ALA A 123 0.19 0.81 16.49
N GLU A 124 -0.79 1.47 17.09
CA GLU A 124 -0.63 2.10 18.41
C GLU A 124 -0.29 1.07 19.49
N ILE A 125 -1.00 -0.06 19.53
CA ILE A 125 -0.79 -1.11 20.53
C ILE A 125 0.61 -1.73 20.39
N SER A 126 1.09 -1.94 19.18
CA SER A 126 2.43 -2.52 18.94
C SER A 126 3.57 -1.64 19.51
N ARG A 127 3.33 -0.36 19.70
CA ARG A 127 4.29 0.63 20.24
C ARG A 127 4.09 0.97 21.71
N LEU A 128 3.13 0.32 22.38
CA LEU A 128 2.90 0.59 23.81
C LEU A 128 4.14 0.26 24.64
N ASN A 129 4.45 1.12 25.60
CA ASN A 129 5.56 0.94 26.53
C ASN A 129 5.22 -0.09 27.63
N TYR A 130 4.92 -1.32 27.21
CA TYR A 130 4.78 -2.50 28.06
C TYR A 130 5.96 -3.45 27.87
N SER A 131 5.98 -4.57 28.61
CA SER A 131 6.97 -5.61 28.33
C SER A 131 6.76 -6.19 26.92
N LYS A 132 7.84 -6.61 26.27
CA LYS A 132 7.76 -7.21 24.93
C LYS A 132 6.81 -8.40 24.89
N GLU A 133 6.81 -9.21 25.96
CA GLU A 133 5.93 -10.37 26.09
C GLU A 133 4.46 -9.96 26.10
N MET A 134 4.11 -8.88 26.83
CA MET A 134 2.73 -8.39 26.89
C MET A 134 2.29 -7.83 25.51
N VAL A 135 3.11 -7.02 24.89
CA VAL A 135 2.84 -6.48 23.54
C VAL A 135 2.65 -7.63 22.54
N ASN A 136 3.54 -8.64 22.58
CA ASN A 136 3.47 -9.77 21.67
C ASN A 136 2.19 -10.59 21.87
N VAL A 137 1.76 -10.82 23.10
CA VAL A 137 0.48 -11.50 23.39
C VAL A 137 -0.71 -10.73 22.81
N ILE A 138 -0.73 -9.42 23.00
CA ILE A 138 -1.84 -8.58 22.49
C ILE A 138 -1.82 -8.57 20.95
N CYS A 139 -0.66 -8.34 20.33
CA CYS A 139 -0.52 -8.33 18.88
C CYS A 139 -0.90 -9.69 18.27
N THR A 140 -0.51 -10.81 18.90
CA THR A 140 -0.93 -12.14 18.46
C THR A 140 -2.45 -12.33 18.55
N ALA A 141 -3.09 -11.84 19.61
CA ALA A 141 -4.54 -11.88 19.72
C ALA A 141 -5.22 -11.04 18.62
N MET A 142 -4.69 -9.85 18.33
CA MET A 142 -5.18 -8.99 17.23
C MET A 142 -5.03 -9.67 15.88
N ALA A 143 -3.89 -10.33 15.62
CA ALA A 143 -3.70 -11.12 14.41
C ALA A 143 -4.75 -12.23 14.25
N GLY A 144 -5.19 -12.85 15.34
CA GLY A 144 -6.30 -13.83 15.30
C GLY A 144 -7.64 -13.22 14.88
N PHE A 145 -7.93 -11.96 15.24
CA PHE A 145 -9.12 -11.26 14.74
C PHE A 145 -8.95 -10.87 13.27
N SER A 146 -7.76 -10.42 12.88
CA SER A 146 -7.42 -10.12 11.49
C SER A 146 -7.55 -11.36 10.61
N ALA A 147 -7.04 -12.52 11.03
CA ALA A 147 -7.16 -13.80 10.33
C ALA A 147 -8.63 -14.14 10.03
N ARG A 148 -9.52 -14.00 11.02
CA ARG A 148 -10.97 -14.18 10.84
C ARG A 148 -11.54 -13.19 9.83
N SER A 149 -11.09 -11.95 9.85
CA SER A 149 -11.53 -10.93 8.88
C SER A 149 -11.10 -11.29 7.46
N VAL A 150 -9.87 -11.75 7.28
CA VAL A 150 -9.35 -12.24 5.98
C VAL A 150 -10.18 -13.44 5.49
N GLU A 151 -10.48 -14.42 6.35
CA GLU A 151 -11.33 -15.56 6.01
C GLU A 151 -12.73 -15.12 5.55
N GLU A 152 -13.34 -14.16 6.27
CA GLU A 152 -14.65 -13.61 5.91
C GLU A 152 -14.60 -12.85 4.57
N ILE A 153 -13.54 -12.08 4.28
CA ILE A 153 -13.33 -11.38 3.01
C ILE A 153 -13.22 -12.40 1.87
N LEU A 154 -12.36 -13.40 1.98
CA LEU A 154 -12.16 -14.44 0.97
C LEU A 154 -13.45 -15.24 0.72
N THR A 155 -14.24 -15.49 1.77
CA THR A 155 -15.51 -16.22 1.64
C THR A 155 -16.59 -15.40 0.95
N GLN A 156 -16.58 -14.07 1.10
CA GLN A 156 -17.62 -13.18 0.56
C GLN A 156 -17.26 -12.60 -0.81
N THR A 157 -16.05 -12.82 -1.29
CA THR A 157 -15.56 -12.38 -2.60
C THR A 157 -15.12 -13.60 -3.41
N GLU A 158 -15.10 -13.48 -4.74
CA GLU A 158 -14.65 -14.57 -5.62
C GLU A 158 -13.16 -14.44 -5.99
N ILE A 159 -12.41 -13.54 -5.29
CA ILE A 159 -11.01 -13.32 -5.56
C ILE A 159 -10.13 -14.46 -5.04
N GLY A 160 -9.09 -14.80 -5.78
CA GLY A 160 -8.11 -15.79 -5.35
C GLY A 160 -7.26 -15.24 -4.17
N PRO A 161 -6.91 -16.07 -3.18
CA PRO A 161 -6.12 -15.59 -2.03
C PRO A 161 -4.83 -14.85 -2.45
N ARG A 162 -4.16 -15.32 -3.49
CA ARG A 162 -2.93 -14.69 -4.00
C ARG A 162 -3.13 -13.34 -4.68
N GLN A 163 -4.37 -12.94 -4.95
CA GLN A 163 -4.69 -11.59 -5.41
C GLN A 163 -4.74 -10.57 -4.26
N ILE A 164 -4.77 -11.02 -3.00
CA ILE A 164 -4.61 -10.14 -1.84
C ILE A 164 -3.13 -10.04 -1.51
N ALA A 165 -2.57 -8.84 -1.62
CA ALA A 165 -1.20 -8.51 -1.26
C ALA A 165 -1.19 -7.78 0.10
N VAL A 166 -0.78 -8.47 1.16
CA VAL A 166 -0.72 -7.87 2.50
C VAL A 166 0.52 -7.01 2.61
N GLU A 167 0.34 -5.76 3.01
CA GLU A 167 1.42 -4.80 3.14
C GLU A 167 2.15 -4.88 4.49
N ASN A 168 3.45 -4.64 4.49
CA ASN A 168 4.28 -4.53 5.70
C ASN A 168 4.16 -3.14 6.32
N ILE A 169 3.09 -2.94 7.08
CA ILE A 169 2.73 -1.69 7.74
C ILE A 169 3.32 -1.56 9.16
N GLU A 170 2.88 -0.55 9.92
CA GLU A 170 3.24 -0.29 11.33
C GLU A 170 2.75 -1.38 12.30
N PHE A 171 3.12 -2.64 12.04
CA PHE A 171 2.80 -3.78 12.87
C PHE A 171 3.88 -4.86 12.70
N PRO A 172 4.23 -5.67 13.74
CA PRO A 172 5.29 -6.67 13.62
C PRO A 172 5.02 -7.65 12.47
N PHE A 173 5.84 -7.59 11.42
CA PHE A 173 5.64 -8.38 10.21
C PHE A 173 5.70 -9.89 10.46
N GLU A 174 6.50 -10.35 11.42
CA GLU A 174 6.54 -11.77 11.83
C GLU A 174 5.15 -12.29 12.25
N ILE A 175 4.32 -11.42 12.86
CA ILE A 175 2.95 -11.76 13.26
C ILE A 175 2.03 -11.72 12.05
N THR A 176 2.12 -10.68 11.22
CA THR A 176 1.37 -10.54 9.96
C THR A 176 1.63 -11.73 9.03
N ARG A 177 2.87 -12.19 8.97
CA ARG A 177 3.26 -13.31 8.13
C ARG A 177 2.48 -14.60 8.44
N SER A 178 2.10 -14.82 9.70
CA SER A 178 1.30 -16.00 10.05
C SER A 178 -0.05 -16.03 9.32
N ILE A 179 -0.68 -14.86 9.10
CA ILE A 179 -1.93 -14.72 8.34
C ILE A 179 -1.66 -14.98 6.86
N ILE A 180 -0.58 -14.41 6.31
CA ILE A 180 -0.18 -14.60 4.91
C ILE A 180 0.05 -16.08 4.60
N ASP A 181 0.72 -16.80 5.50
CA ASP A 181 1.03 -18.21 5.31
C ASP A 181 -0.23 -19.10 5.50
N GLU A 182 -1.11 -18.78 6.46
CA GLU A 182 -2.34 -19.52 6.74
C GLU A 182 -3.31 -19.52 5.55
N TYR A 183 -3.48 -18.35 4.92
CA TYR A 183 -4.45 -18.18 3.81
C TYR A 183 -3.80 -18.18 2.42
N ASP A 184 -2.51 -18.45 2.32
CA ASP A 184 -1.73 -18.41 1.07
C ASP A 184 -1.88 -17.08 0.31
N LEU A 185 -1.78 -15.97 1.07
CA LEU A 185 -1.81 -14.61 0.53
C LEU A 185 -0.48 -14.22 -0.09
N SER A 186 -0.48 -13.12 -0.83
CA SER A 186 0.72 -12.44 -1.34
C SER A 186 1.18 -11.32 -0.41
N ILE A 187 2.29 -10.69 -0.76
CA ILE A 187 2.89 -9.56 -0.04
C ILE A 187 2.99 -8.36 -0.97
N CYS A 188 2.53 -7.20 -0.49
CA CYS A 188 2.96 -5.91 -0.98
C CYS A 188 4.14 -5.46 -0.12
N PHE A 189 5.31 -5.26 -0.72
CA PHE A 189 6.49 -4.85 0.01
C PHE A 189 6.69 -3.34 -0.09
N ASP A 190 6.36 -2.61 1.00
CA ASP A 190 6.72 -1.21 1.13
C ASP A 190 8.13 -1.06 1.70
N THR A 191 9.01 -0.45 0.89
CA THR A 191 10.41 -0.23 1.25
C THR A 191 10.59 0.91 2.24
N GLY A 192 9.76 1.95 2.17
CA GLY A 192 9.76 3.08 3.10
C GLY A 192 9.38 2.67 4.51
N HIS A 193 8.31 1.89 4.66
CA HIS A 193 7.87 1.34 5.95
C HIS A 193 8.95 0.49 6.62
N LEU A 194 9.67 -0.33 5.85
CA LEU A 194 10.76 -1.13 6.42
C LEU A 194 11.95 -0.27 6.82
N LEU A 195 12.33 0.74 6.01
CA LEU A 195 13.39 1.70 6.34
C LEU A 195 13.05 2.51 7.59
N ALA A 196 11.79 2.95 7.73
CA ALA A 196 11.29 3.64 8.92
C ALA A 196 11.19 2.74 10.17
N LYS A 197 11.47 1.42 10.02
CA LYS A 197 11.38 0.41 11.10
C LYS A 197 9.97 0.19 11.64
N PHE A 198 8.95 0.41 10.82
CA PHE A 198 7.56 0.24 11.22
C PHE A 198 7.18 -1.24 11.36
N SER A 199 7.59 -2.07 10.41
CA SER A 199 7.24 -3.49 10.37
C SER A 199 8.28 -4.42 11.02
N GLY A 200 9.50 -3.92 11.29
CA GLY A 200 10.57 -4.72 11.87
C GLY A 200 11.95 -4.07 11.72
N ASN A 201 12.99 -4.83 12.04
CA ASN A 201 14.38 -4.36 11.99
C ASN A 201 15.22 -5.05 10.90
N GLU A 202 14.60 -5.83 10.03
CA GLU A 202 15.29 -6.49 8.93
C GLU A 202 15.89 -5.46 7.96
N SER A 203 16.91 -5.87 7.22
CA SER A 203 17.40 -5.06 6.10
C SER A 203 16.48 -5.24 4.89
N ILE A 204 16.48 -4.26 3.97
CA ILE A 204 15.75 -4.35 2.70
C ILE A 204 16.08 -5.65 1.95
N PHE A 205 17.36 -6.03 1.92
CA PHE A 205 17.81 -7.23 1.23
C PHE A 205 17.38 -8.53 1.91
N ASP A 206 17.43 -8.58 3.25
CA ASP A 206 17.02 -9.76 3.99
C ASP A 206 15.52 -9.99 3.86
N PHE A 207 14.72 -8.92 4.00
CA PHE A 207 13.28 -8.98 3.81
C PHE A 207 12.93 -9.45 2.39
N TYR A 208 13.46 -8.78 1.37
CA TYR A 208 13.21 -9.14 -0.01
C TYR A 208 13.59 -10.60 -0.31
N LYS A 209 14.81 -11.03 0.03
CA LYS A 209 15.28 -12.40 -0.22
C LYS A 209 14.47 -13.46 0.50
N THR A 210 14.00 -13.15 1.71
CA THR A 210 13.21 -14.08 2.51
C THR A 210 11.80 -14.27 1.95
N HIS A 211 11.24 -13.19 1.34
CA HIS A 211 9.82 -13.15 0.99
C HIS A 211 9.54 -13.05 -0.51
N LYS A 212 10.54 -12.94 -1.37
CA LYS A 212 10.40 -12.66 -2.81
C LYS A 212 9.42 -13.57 -3.55
N ASP A 213 9.29 -14.83 -3.13
CA ASP A 213 8.36 -15.78 -3.77
C ASP A 213 6.88 -15.47 -3.50
N LYS A 214 6.60 -14.60 -2.54
CA LYS A 214 5.25 -14.12 -2.19
C LYS A 214 5.05 -12.64 -2.50
N ILE A 215 6.13 -11.87 -2.76
CA ILE A 215 6.03 -10.46 -3.14
C ILE A 215 5.48 -10.37 -4.56
N VAL A 216 4.31 -9.78 -4.69
CA VAL A 216 3.66 -9.56 -6.00
C VAL A 216 3.63 -8.09 -6.38
N GLU A 217 3.81 -7.18 -5.43
CA GLU A 217 3.82 -5.73 -5.61
C GLU A 217 4.89 -5.08 -4.72
N LEU A 218 5.47 -4.00 -5.20
CA LEU A 218 6.36 -3.13 -4.43
C LEU A 218 5.74 -1.75 -4.30
N HIS A 219 5.67 -1.23 -3.08
CA HIS A 219 5.59 0.20 -2.82
C HIS A 219 7.02 0.71 -2.69
N LEU A 220 7.53 1.31 -3.76
CA LEU A 220 8.92 1.73 -3.85
C LEU A 220 9.06 3.17 -3.37
N ASN A 221 9.20 3.32 -2.08
CA ASN A 221 9.40 4.58 -1.39
C ASN A 221 10.75 4.59 -0.68
N ASP A 222 11.37 5.76 -0.53
CA ASP A 222 12.52 5.92 0.37
C ASP A 222 12.02 6.21 1.79
N GLY A 223 12.89 6.06 2.77
CA GLY A 223 12.56 6.31 4.16
C GLY A 223 13.79 6.48 5.02
N THR A 224 13.63 7.01 6.22
CA THR A 224 14.72 7.20 7.18
C THR A 224 14.35 6.74 8.58
N TYR A 225 15.35 6.27 9.32
CA TYR A 225 15.24 6.01 10.73
C TYR A 225 16.43 6.61 11.48
N LYS A 226 16.17 7.44 12.48
CA LYS A 226 17.21 8.00 13.36
C LYS A 226 16.76 7.85 14.82
N ASN A 227 17.69 7.46 15.68
CA ASN A 227 17.48 7.53 17.13
C ASN A 227 18.24 8.74 17.66
N VAL A 228 17.52 9.74 18.14
CA VAL A 228 18.08 10.97 18.71
C VAL A 228 17.75 10.98 20.18
N GLU A 229 18.75 10.79 21.04
CA GLU A 229 18.61 10.80 22.50
C GLU A 229 17.51 9.87 23.04
N GLY A 230 17.32 8.70 22.39
CA GLY A 230 16.29 7.71 22.78
C GLY A 230 14.91 7.96 22.15
N VAL A 231 14.77 8.99 21.32
CA VAL A 231 13.54 9.25 20.54
C VAL A 231 13.75 8.79 19.11
N SER A 232 12.87 7.93 18.62
CA SER A 232 12.85 7.54 17.21
C SER A 232 12.26 8.68 16.37
N VAL A 233 13.03 9.09 15.35
CA VAL A 233 12.59 10.03 14.33
C VAL A 233 12.59 9.27 13.00
N THR A 234 11.44 9.17 12.38
CA THR A 234 11.24 8.39 11.16
C THR A 234 10.54 9.25 10.11
N ASP A 235 10.93 9.07 8.87
CA ASP A 235 10.18 9.52 7.70
C ASP A 235 10.03 8.34 6.75
N ASP A 236 8.87 8.17 6.17
CA ASP A 236 8.53 7.22 5.12
C ASP A 236 7.97 7.95 3.89
N HIS A 237 7.64 7.23 2.84
CA HIS A 237 7.11 7.81 1.58
C HIS A 237 7.95 8.99 1.07
N LEU A 238 9.27 8.83 1.08
CA LEU A 238 10.21 9.81 0.54
C LEU A 238 10.55 9.50 -0.92
N ALA A 239 10.87 10.54 -1.70
CA ALA A 239 11.38 10.38 -3.06
C ALA A 239 12.68 9.55 -3.06
N ILE A 240 12.82 8.65 -4.04
CA ILE A 240 13.96 7.74 -4.15
C ILE A 240 15.30 8.49 -4.20
N GLY A 241 16.20 8.10 -3.29
CA GLY A 241 17.53 8.69 -3.13
C GLY A 241 17.58 9.89 -2.21
N THR A 242 16.51 10.15 -1.44
CA THR A 242 16.47 11.20 -0.41
C THR A 242 16.54 10.64 1.01
N GLY A 243 16.37 9.32 1.18
CA GLY A 243 16.45 8.59 2.44
C GLY A 243 17.61 7.60 2.48
N ASP A 244 17.37 6.47 3.15
CA ASP A 244 18.37 5.44 3.45
C ASP A 244 18.27 4.22 2.50
N LEU A 245 17.43 4.24 1.45
CA LEU A 245 17.34 3.15 0.48
C LEU A 245 18.67 2.99 -0.28
N PRO A 246 19.28 1.80 -0.30
CA PRO A 246 20.46 1.53 -1.12
C PRO A 246 20.05 1.35 -2.60
N VAL A 247 19.63 2.45 -3.24
CA VAL A 247 18.90 2.48 -4.52
C VAL A 247 19.58 1.63 -5.60
N HIS A 248 20.92 1.87 -5.84
CA HIS A 248 21.65 1.12 -6.86
C HIS A 248 21.56 -0.39 -6.63
N ASP A 249 21.92 -0.84 -5.43
CA ASP A 249 22.08 -2.26 -5.15
C ASP A 249 20.72 -2.97 -5.10
N PHE A 250 19.70 -2.30 -4.57
CA PHE A 250 18.35 -2.86 -4.51
C PHE A 250 17.72 -2.97 -5.91
N MET A 251 17.83 -1.92 -6.74
CA MET A 251 17.33 -1.97 -8.12
C MET A 251 18.04 -3.03 -8.97
N ILE A 252 19.37 -3.19 -8.79
CA ILE A 252 20.12 -4.28 -9.45
C ILE A 252 19.65 -5.65 -8.99
N GLU A 253 19.29 -5.82 -7.72
CA GLU A 253 18.74 -7.11 -7.23
C GLU A 253 17.39 -7.42 -7.88
N LEU A 254 16.49 -6.43 -8.00
CA LEU A 254 15.21 -6.58 -8.69
C LEU A 254 15.40 -6.96 -10.17
N VAL A 255 16.33 -6.30 -10.87
CA VAL A 255 16.65 -6.60 -12.28
C VAL A 255 17.21 -8.03 -12.41
N LYS A 256 18.14 -8.45 -11.54
CA LYS A 256 18.70 -9.81 -11.55
C LYS A 256 17.66 -10.88 -11.30
N ASP A 257 16.74 -10.65 -10.40
CA ASP A 257 15.64 -11.57 -10.08
C ASP A 257 14.52 -11.51 -11.12
N CYS A 258 14.61 -10.60 -12.10
CA CYS A 258 13.58 -10.37 -13.12
C CYS A 258 12.20 -10.11 -12.46
N PHE A 259 12.16 -9.28 -11.43
CA PHE A 259 10.90 -8.93 -10.77
C PHE A 259 9.92 -8.34 -11.79
N GLN A 260 8.70 -8.89 -11.86
CA GLN A 260 7.69 -8.52 -12.86
C GLN A 260 6.43 -7.90 -12.24
N GLY A 261 6.38 -7.81 -10.90
CA GLY A 261 5.22 -7.21 -10.22
C GLY A 261 5.13 -5.70 -10.41
N PRO A 262 3.94 -5.14 -10.23
CA PRO A 262 3.76 -3.70 -10.12
C PRO A 262 4.75 -3.06 -9.15
N THR A 263 5.23 -1.88 -9.54
CA THR A 263 6.09 -1.05 -8.67
C THR A 263 5.44 0.32 -8.58
N ILE A 264 4.91 0.63 -7.41
CA ILE A 264 4.11 1.81 -7.13
C ILE A 264 4.93 2.83 -6.34
N PHE A 265 4.81 4.10 -6.69
CA PHE A 265 5.31 5.22 -5.90
C PHE A 265 4.13 5.89 -5.20
N GLU A 266 4.08 5.82 -3.90
CA GLU A 266 3.08 6.53 -3.09
C GLU A 266 3.55 7.95 -2.79
N LEU A 267 3.82 8.71 -3.84
CA LEU A 267 4.47 9.99 -3.85
C LEU A 267 3.66 11.04 -4.64
N THR A 268 3.97 12.31 -4.43
CA THR A 268 3.45 13.37 -5.30
C THR A 268 4.01 13.22 -6.73
N THR A 269 3.31 13.78 -7.70
CA THR A 269 3.74 13.74 -9.12
C THR A 269 5.18 14.25 -9.32
N GLU A 270 5.58 15.27 -8.57
CA GLU A 270 6.94 15.83 -8.67
C GLU A 270 7.97 14.88 -8.07
N GLU A 271 7.69 14.27 -6.93
CA GLU A 271 8.57 13.27 -6.29
C GLU A 271 8.69 12.00 -7.13
N VAL A 272 7.60 11.57 -7.80
CA VAL A 272 7.66 10.47 -8.79
C VAL A 272 8.66 10.79 -9.90
N LYS A 273 8.60 11.99 -10.49
CA LYS A 273 9.55 12.41 -11.54
C LYS A 273 10.99 12.45 -11.03
N GLN A 274 11.21 12.93 -9.80
CA GLN A 274 12.53 12.93 -9.15
C GLN A 274 13.02 11.50 -8.94
N SER A 275 12.16 10.60 -8.46
CA SER A 275 12.47 9.18 -8.23
C SER A 275 12.85 8.48 -9.53
N LEU A 276 12.06 8.64 -10.60
CA LEU A 276 12.37 8.08 -11.91
C LEU A 276 13.67 8.63 -12.48
N GLN A 277 13.95 9.93 -12.31
CA GLN A 277 15.21 10.53 -12.73
C GLN A 277 16.41 9.97 -11.94
N LYS A 278 16.24 9.73 -10.64
CA LYS A 278 17.27 9.08 -9.80
C LYS A 278 17.55 7.66 -10.27
N ILE A 279 16.52 6.84 -10.45
CA ILE A 279 16.65 5.45 -10.94
C ILE A 279 17.35 5.43 -12.31
N ARG A 280 16.88 6.25 -13.26
CA ARG A 280 17.52 6.38 -14.59
C ARG A 280 19.01 6.72 -14.51
N THR A 281 19.40 7.51 -13.53
CA THR A 281 20.80 7.93 -13.39
C THR A 281 21.69 6.83 -12.83
N VAL A 282 21.15 5.99 -11.91
CA VAL A 282 21.97 5.00 -11.19
C VAL A 282 21.83 3.58 -11.74
N VAL A 283 20.66 3.23 -12.31
CA VAL A 283 20.35 1.90 -12.89
C VAL A 283 19.44 2.09 -14.10
N PRO A 284 19.95 2.59 -15.25
CA PRO A 284 19.14 2.86 -16.44
C PRO A 284 18.36 1.63 -16.96
N GLU A 285 18.90 0.43 -16.75
CA GLU A 285 18.31 -0.85 -17.16
C GLU A 285 17.10 -1.28 -16.33
N ALA A 286 16.77 -0.56 -15.26
CA ALA A 286 15.61 -0.84 -14.42
C ALA A 286 14.33 -0.10 -14.89
N LEU A 287 14.41 0.68 -15.97
CA LEU A 287 13.30 1.46 -16.54
C LEU A 287 13.05 1.00 -18.02
#